data_f84006f2b6b06d78405b2dc04f3f9045
#
_entry.id   f84006f2b6b06d78405b2dc04f3f9045
#
_cell.length_a   1.000
_cell.length_b   1.000
_cell.length_c   1.000
_cell.angle_alpha   90.00
_cell.angle_beta   90.00
_cell.angle_gamma   90.00
#
_symmetry.space_group_name_H-M   'P 1'
#
loop_
_entity.id
_entity.type
_entity.pdbx_description
1 polymer ?
#
loop_
_entity_poly.entity_id
_entity_poly.type
_entity_poly.pdbx_seq_one_letter_code
_entity_poly.pdbx_strand_id
1 'polypeptide(L)'
;MSSSDAMDSRTRAERAADRELVVSRTFNAPASLVEAWTRADLFQRWWVPKSLGITLLSCDLDVRVGGTYRLAFSHPASPDPIVFHGHYLEVNPPSRLIWSNEEAGDDGQITTVTFEEQDGSTLLVMRERYPSREALDEAIASGSTSGDMEETFSQLDELLAAERATDAPAA
;
A
#
# COMPACT_ATOMS: atom_id res chain seq x y z
N MET A 1 -22.79 -15.34 13.33
CA MET A 1 -21.45 -15.79 13.53
C MET A 1 -20.47 -14.64 13.41
N SER A 2 -20.16 -14.09 14.52
CA SER A 2 -19.29 -12.93 14.58
C SER A 2 -17.83 -13.24 14.22
N SER A 3 -17.47 -14.52 14.19
CA SER A 3 -16.09 -14.88 13.88
C SER A 3 -15.66 -14.51 12.46
N SER A 4 -16.62 -14.45 11.53
CA SER A 4 -16.30 -14.08 10.16
C SER A 4 -15.91 -12.60 10.06
N ASP A 5 -16.52 -11.76 10.88
CA ASP A 5 -16.22 -10.34 10.88
C ASP A 5 -14.80 -10.07 11.38
N ALA A 6 -14.38 -10.80 12.39
CA ALA A 6 -13.04 -10.65 12.92
C ALA A 6 -11.99 -11.05 11.90
N MET A 7 -12.32 -11.98 11.00
CA MET A 7 -11.39 -12.40 9.96
C MET A 7 -11.24 -11.38 8.85
N ASP A 8 -12.24 -10.53 8.65
CA ASP A 8 -12.22 -9.55 7.59
C ASP A 8 -11.18 -8.47 7.82
N SER A 9 -10.72 -8.29 9.06
CA SER A 9 -9.68 -7.31 9.37
C SER A 9 -8.28 -7.85 9.11
N ARG A 10 -8.15 -9.09 8.62
CA ARG A 10 -6.86 -9.66 8.29
C ARG A 10 -6.45 -9.29 6.88
N THR A 11 -5.15 -9.12 6.71
CA THR A 11 -4.58 -8.95 5.39
C THR A 11 -4.57 -10.31 4.70
N ARG A 12 -5.09 -10.35 3.48
CA ARG A 12 -5.09 -11.55 2.66
C ARG A 12 -4.27 -11.29 1.43
N ALA A 13 -3.49 -12.29 1.02
CA ALA A 13 -2.68 -12.20 -0.18
C ALA A 13 -2.83 -13.49 -0.97
N GLU A 14 -3.09 -13.37 -2.28
CA GLU A 14 -3.21 -14.55 -3.12
C GLU A 14 -2.73 -14.24 -4.54
N ARG A 15 -2.24 -15.26 -5.20
CA ARG A 15 -1.87 -15.16 -6.60
C ARG A 15 -3.13 -15.38 -7.42
N ALA A 16 -3.66 -14.29 -7.99
CA ALA A 16 -4.92 -14.34 -8.73
C ALA A 16 -4.75 -14.80 -10.18
N ALA A 17 -3.55 -14.61 -10.74
CA ALA A 17 -3.23 -15.00 -12.10
C ALA A 17 -1.72 -15.20 -12.23
N ASP A 18 -1.27 -15.63 -13.40
CA ASP A 18 0.17 -15.91 -13.62
C ASP A 18 1.06 -14.74 -13.25
N ARG A 19 0.58 -13.52 -13.50
CA ARG A 19 1.36 -12.30 -13.28
C ARG A 19 0.74 -11.36 -12.26
N GLU A 20 -0.28 -11.81 -11.53
CA GLU A 20 -1.02 -10.92 -10.65
C GLU A 20 -1.09 -11.44 -9.23
N LEU A 21 -0.70 -10.57 -8.31
CA LEU A 21 -0.83 -10.79 -6.88
C LEU A 21 -1.88 -9.83 -6.34
N VAL A 22 -2.81 -10.34 -5.53
CA VAL A 22 -3.87 -9.53 -4.94
C VAL A 22 -3.74 -9.56 -3.43
N VAL A 23 -3.67 -8.37 -2.83
CA VAL A 23 -3.64 -8.20 -1.39
C VAL A 23 -4.88 -7.42 -0.99
N SER A 24 -5.60 -7.89 0.00
CA SER A 24 -6.83 -7.22 0.42
C SER A 24 -6.96 -7.21 1.93
N ARG A 25 -7.69 -6.21 2.42
CA ARG A 25 -7.99 -6.09 3.84
C ARG A 25 -9.14 -5.11 4.01
N THR A 26 -10.01 -5.39 4.99
CA THR A 26 -11.08 -4.46 5.37
C THR A 26 -10.58 -3.60 6.53
N PHE A 27 -10.71 -2.29 6.38
CA PHE A 27 -10.36 -1.33 7.40
C PHE A 27 -11.62 -0.75 8.02
N ASN A 28 -11.60 -0.57 9.32
CA ASN A 28 -12.72 0.03 10.03
C ASN A 28 -12.63 1.56 9.94
N ALA A 29 -12.74 2.05 8.71
CA ALA A 29 -12.63 3.47 8.40
C ALA A 29 -13.36 3.75 7.09
N PRO A 30 -13.84 5.00 6.87
CA PRO A 30 -14.48 5.34 5.60
C PRO A 30 -13.45 5.44 4.47
N ALA A 31 -13.94 5.54 3.23
CA ALA A 31 -13.07 5.59 2.05
C ALA A 31 -12.12 6.78 2.05
N SER A 32 -12.35 7.76 2.90
CA SER A 32 -11.42 8.87 3.07
C SER A 32 -10.03 8.40 3.54
N LEU A 33 -9.90 7.14 3.95
CA LEU A 33 -8.59 6.59 4.25
C LEU A 33 -7.63 6.67 3.05
N VAL A 34 -8.16 6.92 1.85
CA VAL A 34 -7.33 7.16 0.67
C VAL A 34 -6.35 8.31 0.90
N GLU A 35 -6.67 9.25 1.77
CA GLU A 35 -5.76 10.36 2.09
C GLU A 35 -4.44 9.86 2.68
N ALA A 36 -4.48 8.74 3.40
CA ALA A 36 -3.25 8.15 3.92
C ALA A 36 -2.35 7.62 2.80
N TRP A 37 -2.89 7.44 1.61
CA TRP A 37 -2.17 6.98 0.43
C TRP A 37 -1.71 8.14 -0.46
N THR A 38 -2.31 9.31 -0.32
CA THR A 38 -2.08 10.43 -1.24
C THR A 38 -1.37 11.60 -0.59
N ARG A 39 -1.32 11.65 0.72
CA ARG A 39 -0.62 12.70 1.44
C ARG A 39 0.69 12.16 1.97
N ALA A 40 1.80 12.78 1.56
CA ALA A 40 3.12 12.31 1.95
C ALA A 40 3.33 12.29 3.46
N ASP A 41 2.79 13.28 4.17
CA ASP A 41 2.93 13.36 5.62
C ASP A 41 2.23 12.20 6.34
N LEU A 42 1.17 11.66 5.75
CA LEU A 42 0.49 10.50 6.32
C LEU A 42 1.10 9.20 5.80
N PHE A 43 1.36 9.12 4.50
CA PHE A 43 1.90 7.91 3.87
C PHE A 43 3.19 7.45 4.54
N GLN A 44 4.09 8.37 4.83
CA GLN A 44 5.39 8.00 5.42
C GLN A 44 5.27 7.46 6.83
N ARG A 45 4.12 7.62 7.48
CA ARG A 45 3.94 7.16 8.86
C ARG A 45 3.58 5.68 8.96
N TRP A 46 3.11 5.06 7.88
CA TRP A 46 2.65 3.67 7.96
C TRP A 46 3.25 2.75 6.91
N TRP A 47 3.84 3.28 5.85
CA TRP A 47 4.27 2.47 4.71
C TRP A 47 5.40 1.49 5.03
N VAL A 48 6.36 1.89 5.86
CA VAL A 48 7.54 1.08 6.14
C VAL A 48 7.35 0.25 7.40
N PRO A 49 7.48 -1.10 7.32
CA PRO A 49 7.36 -1.95 8.51
C PRO A 49 8.45 -1.63 9.53
N LYS A 50 8.03 -1.32 10.75
CA LYS A 50 8.96 -0.93 11.80
C LYS A 50 9.89 -2.06 12.22
N SER A 51 9.42 -3.31 12.09
CA SER A 51 10.20 -4.46 12.51
C SER A 51 11.44 -4.71 11.66
N LEU A 52 11.49 -4.12 10.45
CA LEU A 52 12.60 -4.34 9.52
C LEU A 52 13.78 -3.42 9.75
N GLY A 53 13.64 -2.42 10.63
CA GLY A 53 14.72 -1.47 10.87
C GLY A 53 14.99 -0.55 9.69
N ILE A 54 14.02 -0.41 8.80
CA ILE A 54 14.12 0.44 7.62
C ILE A 54 13.69 1.85 7.98
N THR A 55 14.42 2.85 7.49
CA THR A 55 14.06 4.24 7.71
C THR A 55 13.71 4.89 6.39
N LEU A 56 12.56 5.55 6.33
CA LEU A 56 12.15 6.29 5.16
C LEU A 56 12.88 7.64 5.17
N LEU A 57 13.78 7.84 4.21
CA LEU A 57 14.62 9.03 4.13
C LEU A 57 13.92 10.18 3.42
N SER A 58 13.11 9.87 2.41
CA SER A 58 12.33 10.87 1.71
C SER A 58 11.07 10.24 1.14
N CYS A 59 10.03 11.08 1.01
CA CYS A 59 8.75 10.63 0.48
C CYS A 59 8.16 11.79 -0.33
N ASP A 60 8.28 11.70 -1.64
CA ASP A 60 7.80 12.71 -2.56
C ASP A 60 6.64 12.15 -3.37
N LEU A 61 5.46 12.71 -3.22
CA LEU A 61 4.27 12.26 -3.90
C LEU A 61 3.64 13.42 -4.65
N ASP A 62 3.54 13.31 -5.98
CA ASP A 62 2.83 14.26 -6.81
C ASP A 62 1.59 13.55 -7.35
N VAL A 63 0.55 13.47 -6.51
CA VAL A 63 -0.60 12.61 -6.76
C VAL A 63 -1.56 13.24 -7.76
N ARG A 64 -1.27 13.01 -9.03
CA ARG A 64 -2.10 13.43 -10.16
C ARG A 64 -1.72 12.55 -11.33
N VAL A 65 -2.60 12.44 -12.31
CA VAL A 65 -2.31 11.65 -13.51
C VAL A 65 -1.06 12.24 -14.18
N GLY A 66 -0.07 11.39 -14.41
CA GLY A 66 1.21 11.81 -14.97
C GLY A 66 2.20 12.32 -13.93
N GLY A 67 1.77 12.52 -12.68
CA GLY A 67 2.68 12.91 -11.62
C GLY A 67 3.57 11.74 -11.22
N THR A 68 4.64 12.04 -10.49
CA THR A 68 5.61 11.03 -10.10
C THR A 68 5.61 10.85 -8.59
N TYR A 69 6.12 9.70 -8.16
CA TYR A 69 6.42 9.48 -6.75
C TYR A 69 7.84 8.95 -6.62
N ARG A 70 8.46 9.23 -5.47
CA ARG A 70 9.79 8.74 -5.19
C ARG A 70 9.93 8.53 -3.68
N LEU A 71 10.27 7.31 -3.31
CA LEU A 71 10.48 6.93 -1.91
C LEU A 71 11.92 6.45 -1.77
N ALA A 72 12.63 6.97 -0.79
CA ALA A 72 14.01 6.54 -0.53
C ALA A 72 14.08 5.99 0.88
N PHE A 73 14.68 4.81 1.02
CA PHE A 73 14.81 4.12 2.32
C PHE A 73 16.27 3.82 2.63
N SER A 74 16.60 3.83 3.91
CA SER A 74 17.84 3.20 4.35
C SER A 74 17.51 1.81 4.88
N HIS A 75 18.34 0.83 4.57
CA HIS A 75 18.15 -0.55 5.01
C HIS A 75 19.44 -1.04 5.63
N PRO A 76 19.38 -1.74 6.79
CA PRO A 76 20.60 -2.23 7.46
C PRO A 76 21.50 -3.11 6.59
N ALA A 77 20.90 -3.82 5.63
CA ALA A 77 21.63 -4.73 4.77
C ALA A 77 22.17 -4.07 3.50
N SER A 78 21.92 -2.76 3.31
CA SER A 78 22.33 -2.06 2.09
C SER A 78 23.14 -0.82 2.43
N PRO A 79 24.33 -0.64 1.84
CA PRO A 79 25.13 0.57 2.10
C PRO A 79 24.57 1.82 1.45
N ASP A 80 23.74 1.63 0.40
CA ASP A 80 23.16 2.75 -0.33
C ASP A 80 21.65 2.78 -0.12
N PRO A 81 21.02 3.97 -0.23
CA PRO A 81 19.57 4.06 -0.14
C PRO A 81 18.89 3.25 -1.24
N ILE A 82 17.75 2.66 -0.89
CA ILE A 82 16.91 1.96 -1.84
C ILE A 82 15.83 2.94 -2.29
N VAL A 83 15.62 3.07 -3.59
CA VAL A 83 14.68 4.04 -4.15
C VAL A 83 13.57 3.32 -4.91
N PHE A 84 12.33 3.61 -4.55
CA PHE A 84 11.16 3.20 -5.30
C PHE A 84 10.59 4.43 -5.99
N HIS A 85 10.25 4.32 -7.27
CA HIS A 85 9.73 5.44 -8.03
C HIS A 85 8.83 4.98 -9.15
N GLY A 86 8.00 5.89 -9.65
CA GLY A 86 7.10 5.61 -10.73
C GLY A 86 6.19 6.78 -11.02
N HIS A 87 5.11 6.50 -11.76
CA HIS A 87 4.13 7.51 -12.17
C HIS A 87 2.74 7.08 -11.74
N TYR A 88 1.90 8.06 -11.46
CA TYR A 88 0.48 7.80 -11.26
C TYR A 88 -0.21 7.73 -12.62
N LEU A 89 -0.88 6.61 -12.87
CA LEU A 89 -1.59 6.38 -14.12
C LEU A 89 -3.06 6.74 -14.02
N GLU A 90 -3.62 6.61 -12.82
CA GLU A 90 -4.99 7.02 -12.55
C GLU A 90 -5.08 7.52 -11.12
N VAL A 91 -5.77 8.65 -10.93
CA VAL A 91 -6.01 9.20 -9.60
C VAL A 91 -7.49 9.55 -9.52
N ASN A 92 -8.26 8.70 -8.87
CA ASN A 92 -9.71 8.84 -8.79
C ASN A 92 -10.19 8.62 -7.36
N PRO A 93 -9.80 9.49 -6.41
CA PRO A 93 -10.23 9.33 -5.04
C PRO A 93 -11.72 9.59 -4.90
N PRO A 94 -12.41 8.94 -3.97
CA PRO A 94 -11.83 8.00 -3.01
C PRO A 94 -11.87 6.54 -3.45
N SER A 95 -12.01 6.28 -4.75
CA SER A 95 -12.30 4.95 -5.26
C SER A 95 -11.08 4.17 -5.73
N ARG A 96 -10.14 4.81 -6.44
CA ARG A 96 -9.06 4.07 -7.08
C ARG A 96 -7.82 4.90 -7.34
N LEU A 97 -6.67 4.25 -7.16
CA LEU A 97 -5.37 4.79 -7.54
C LEU A 97 -4.64 3.72 -8.34
N ILE A 98 -3.97 4.12 -9.41
CA ILE A 98 -3.13 3.22 -10.20
C ILE A 98 -1.78 3.90 -10.39
N TRP A 99 -0.71 3.16 -10.13
CA TRP A 99 0.63 3.69 -10.37
C TRP A 99 1.54 2.61 -10.92
N SER A 100 2.63 3.05 -11.57
CA SER A 100 3.66 2.15 -12.04
C SER A 100 4.77 2.05 -10.99
N ASN A 101 5.48 0.94 -11.00
CA ASN A 101 6.67 0.75 -10.18
C ASN A 101 7.82 0.57 -11.17
N GLU A 102 8.68 1.57 -11.27
CA GLU A 102 9.66 1.66 -12.35
C GLU A 102 11.11 1.42 -11.92
N GLU A 103 11.31 1.06 -10.68
CA GLU A 103 12.67 0.82 -10.20
C GLU A 103 13.37 -0.34 -10.90
N ALA A 104 12.61 -1.24 -11.53
CA ALA A 104 13.17 -2.35 -12.28
C ALA A 104 13.13 -2.12 -13.79
N GLY A 105 12.76 -0.91 -14.24
CA GLY A 105 12.68 -0.58 -15.66
C GLY A 105 11.27 -0.27 -16.13
N ASP A 106 11.15 0.11 -17.40
CA ASP A 106 9.88 0.56 -17.98
C ASP A 106 8.81 -0.52 -18.09
N ASP A 107 9.22 -1.79 -18.15
CA ASP A 107 8.28 -2.91 -18.23
C ASP A 107 7.81 -3.29 -16.86
N GLY A 108 7.73 -2.30 -16.01
CA GLY A 108 7.54 -2.49 -14.62
C GLY A 108 6.20 -3.01 -14.20
N GLN A 109 6.13 -3.19 -12.95
CA GLN A 109 4.97 -3.62 -12.22
C GLN A 109 3.95 -2.48 -12.18
N ILE A 110 2.68 -2.83 -12.27
CA ILE A 110 1.59 -1.87 -12.15
C ILE A 110 0.77 -2.23 -10.91
N THR A 111 0.55 -1.24 -10.06
CA THR A 111 -0.24 -1.44 -8.84
C THR A 111 -1.54 -0.67 -8.95
N THR A 112 -2.64 -1.37 -8.70
CA THR A 112 -3.98 -0.79 -8.65
C THR A 112 -4.53 -0.97 -7.24
N VAL A 113 -4.95 0.12 -6.61
CA VAL A 113 -5.56 0.06 -5.29
C VAL A 113 -6.97 0.59 -5.39
N THR A 114 -7.94 -0.21 -4.95
CA THR A 114 -9.34 0.21 -4.93
C THR A 114 -9.83 0.28 -3.48
N PHE A 115 -10.73 1.21 -3.25
CA PHE A 115 -11.29 1.48 -1.93
C PHE A 115 -12.81 1.42 -2.06
N GLU A 116 -13.41 0.40 -1.46
CA GLU A 116 -14.85 0.20 -1.55
C GLU A 116 -15.45 0.32 -0.16
N GLU A 117 -16.12 1.44 0.08
CA GLU A 117 -16.72 1.69 1.39
C GLU A 117 -18.08 1.05 1.49
N GLN A 118 -18.33 0.43 2.64
CA GLN A 118 -19.62 -0.17 2.96
C GLN A 118 -19.85 -0.07 4.46
N ASP A 119 -20.89 0.68 4.85
CA ASP A 119 -21.29 0.82 6.25
C ASP A 119 -20.18 1.35 7.16
N GLY A 120 -19.39 2.29 6.66
CA GLY A 120 -18.34 2.91 7.44
C GLY A 120 -17.03 2.14 7.48
N SER A 121 -16.99 0.99 6.83
CA SER A 121 -15.76 0.21 6.66
C SER A 121 -15.36 0.26 5.19
N THR A 122 -14.08 0.07 4.91
CA THR A 122 -13.59 0.10 3.54
C THR A 122 -12.82 -1.17 3.23
N LEU A 123 -13.23 -1.84 2.17
CA LEU A 123 -12.45 -2.95 1.62
C LEU A 123 -11.39 -2.36 0.70
N LEU A 124 -10.14 -2.54 1.07
CA LEU A 124 -9.00 -2.14 0.26
C LEU A 124 -8.50 -3.35 -0.50
N VAL A 125 -8.39 -3.22 -1.82
CA VAL A 125 -7.84 -4.29 -2.67
C VAL A 125 -6.67 -3.72 -3.45
N MET A 126 -5.50 -4.30 -3.25
CA MET A 126 -4.30 -3.91 -3.96
C MET A 126 -3.92 -5.02 -4.92
N ARG A 127 -3.91 -4.70 -6.21
CA ARG A 127 -3.55 -5.65 -7.25
C ARG A 127 -2.22 -5.26 -7.84
N GLU A 128 -1.27 -6.20 -7.83
CA GLU A 128 0.04 -5.96 -8.42
C GLU A 128 0.21 -6.85 -9.62
N ARG A 129 0.37 -6.22 -10.77
CA ARG A 129 0.56 -6.93 -12.03
C ARG A 129 2.02 -6.83 -12.41
N TYR A 130 2.66 -8.00 -12.52
CA TYR A 130 4.07 -8.08 -12.84
C TYR A 130 4.28 -8.18 -14.36
N PRO A 131 5.47 -7.84 -14.85
CA PRO A 131 5.71 -7.88 -16.30
C PRO A 131 5.71 -9.27 -16.87
N SER A 132 5.94 -10.30 -16.04
CA SER A 132 5.94 -11.68 -16.49
C SER A 132 5.62 -12.61 -15.33
N ARG A 133 5.28 -13.85 -15.65
CA ARG A 133 5.07 -14.90 -14.66
C ARG A 133 6.36 -15.12 -13.86
N GLU A 134 7.49 -15.14 -14.56
CA GLU A 134 8.80 -15.36 -13.95
C GLU A 134 9.15 -14.25 -12.97
N ALA A 135 8.78 -13.01 -13.30
CA ALA A 135 9.03 -11.88 -12.41
C ALA A 135 8.26 -12.03 -11.11
N LEU A 136 7.01 -12.47 -11.18
CA LEU A 136 6.21 -12.71 -9.97
C LEU A 136 6.75 -13.90 -9.19
N ASP A 137 7.12 -14.99 -9.88
CA ASP A 137 7.71 -16.16 -9.24
C ASP A 137 8.96 -15.76 -8.46
N GLU A 138 9.81 -14.95 -9.04
CA GLU A 138 11.04 -14.50 -8.40
C GLU A 138 10.74 -13.58 -7.20
N ALA A 139 9.78 -12.69 -7.35
CA ALA A 139 9.39 -11.80 -6.27
C ALA A 139 8.85 -12.57 -5.06
N ILE A 140 8.03 -13.58 -5.30
CA ILE A 140 7.51 -14.43 -4.24
C ILE A 140 8.66 -15.18 -3.55
N ALA A 141 9.55 -15.76 -4.34
CA ALA A 141 10.67 -16.54 -3.80
C ALA A 141 11.62 -15.69 -2.97
N SER A 142 11.80 -14.42 -3.34
CA SER A 142 12.71 -13.52 -2.63
C SER A 142 12.05 -12.82 -1.44
N GLY A 143 10.73 -12.98 -1.27
CA GLY A 143 10.00 -12.31 -0.21
C GLY A 143 9.76 -10.84 -0.44
N SER A 144 9.92 -10.38 -1.68
CA SER A 144 9.78 -8.95 -2.00
C SER A 144 8.40 -8.57 -2.51
N THR A 145 7.39 -9.41 -2.28
CA THR A 145 6.03 -9.13 -2.72
C THR A 145 5.22 -8.44 -1.63
N SER A 146 4.08 -7.87 -2.05
CA SER A 146 3.11 -7.30 -1.12
C SER A 146 2.43 -8.35 -0.25
N GLY A 147 2.73 -9.63 -0.45
CA GLY A 147 2.18 -10.68 0.41
C GLY A 147 2.54 -10.50 1.87
N ASP A 148 3.57 -9.71 2.15
CA ASP A 148 4.03 -9.44 3.50
C ASP A 148 3.54 -8.08 4.00
N MET A 149 2.32 -7.72 3.68
CA MET A 149 1.75 -6.41 4.03
C MET A 149 1.00 -6.40 5.36
N GLU A 150 0.99 -7.52 6.08
CA GLU A 150 0.22 -7.60 7.33
C GLU A 150 0.68 -6.53 8.33
N GLU A 151 1.97 -6.40 8.54
CA GLU A 151 2.49 -5.40 9.46
C GLU A 151 2.25 -3.99 8.95
N THR A 152 2.47 -3.76 7.67
CA THR A 152 2.29 -2.45 7.07
C THR A 152 0.83 -1.99 7.20
N PHE A 153 -0.11 -2.87 6.91
CA PHE A 153 -1.52 -2.53 7.02
C PHE A 153 -1.97 -2.41 8.48
N SER A 154 -1.33 -3.13 9.39
CA SER A 154 -1.61 -2.94 10.81
C SER A 154 -1.16 -1.54 11.25
N GLN A 155 -0.05 -1.05 10.72
CA GLN A 155 0.41 0.30 10.99
C GLN A 155 -0.55 1.33 10.41
N LEU A 156 -1.14 1.05 9.25
CA LEU A 156 -2.17 1.91 8.68
C LEU A 156 -3.40 1.94 9.59
N ASP A 157 -3.83 0.79 10.11
CA ASP A 157 -4.94 0.74 11.06
C ASP A 157 -4.68 1.63 12.27
N GLU A 158 -3.47 1.57 12.82
CA GLU A 158 -3.10 2.37 13.97
C GLU A 158 -3.15 3.87 13.64
N LEU A 159 -2.69 4.24 12.46
CA LEU A 159 -2.75 5.62 12.02
C LEU A 159 -4.18 6.10 11.89
N LEU A 160 -5.03 5.29 11.26
CA LEU A 160 -6.44 5.64 11.07
C LEU A 160 -7.16 5.80 12.40
N ALA A 161 -6.86 4.93 13.36
CA ALA A 161 -7.45 5.04 14.69
C ALA A 161 -6.99 6.31 15.40
N ALA A 162 -5.72 6.66 15.25
CA ALA A 162 -5.17 7.87 15.86
C ALA A 162 -5.78 9.12 15.21
N GLU A 163 -5.97 9.12 13.90
CA GLU A 163 -6.57 10.25 13.21
C GLU A 163 -8.02 10.44 13.60
N ARG A 164 -8.76 9.36 13.77
CA ARG A 164 -10.15 9.46 14.23
C ARG A 164 -10.25 9.99 15.65
N ALA A 165 -9.33 9.58 16.51
CA ALA A 165 -9.32 10.06 17.90
C ALA A 165 -9.01 11.56 17.94
N THR A 166 -8.15 12.03 17.03
CA THR A 166 -7.81 13.45 16.95
C THR A 166 -8.97 14.26 16.38
N ASP A 167 -9.72 13.68 15.44
CA ASP A 167 -10.86 14.36 14.80
C ASP A 167 -12.11 14.30 15.66
N ALA A 168 -12.15 13.44 16.67
CA ALA A 168 -13.33 13.32 17.52
C ALA A 168 -13.58 14.65 18.22
N PRO A 169 -14.83 15.12 18.22
CA PRO A 169 -15.15 16.37 18.92
C PRO A 169 -14.88 16.21 20.40
N ALA A 170 -14.31 17.23 20.98
CA ALA A 170 -14.12 17.27 22.41
C ALA A 170 -15.49 17.26 23.07
N ALA A 171 -15.76 16.24 23.82
CA ALA A 171 -17.06 16.08 24.46
C ALA A 171 -17.25 17.06 25.58
#